data_b566434a34482a88016b215a6a5587ec
#
_entry.id   b566434a34482a88016b215a6a5587ec
#
_cell.length_a   1.000
_cell.length_b   1.000
_cell.length_c   1.000
_cell.angle_alpha   90.00
_cell.angle_beta   90.00
_cell.angle_gamma   90.00
#
_symmetry.space_group_name_H-M   'P 1'
#
loop_
_entity.id
_entity.type
_entity.pdbx_description
1 polymer ?
#
loop_
_entity_poly.entity_id
_entity_poly.type
_entity_poly.pdbx_seq_one_letter_code
_entity_poly.pdbx_strand_id
1 'polypeptide(L)'
;MDKHPNIILLMADQMRGDCLGIAGHPDVKTPFLDALAAEGVRYENAYSACPTCVPARASLYTGMSQEHTGRVGYEDLVPWNYTHTLAGELSKAGYYTQCVGKMHVHPLRNNLGFNDVRLHDGYLHAYRRPSTPSYEDQRVADDYYWWLKQQLGVDADPVDTGLDCNSWVVRPWIYEEK
;
A
#
# COMPACT_ATOMS: atom_id res chain seq x y z
N MET A 1 -1.72 17.39 28.34
CA MET A 1 -1.36 17.22 26.91
C MET A 1 -0.93 15.78 26.74
N ASP A 2 -1.62 15.07 25.91
CA ASP A 2 -1.36 13.65 25.65
C ASP A 2 0.07 13.51 25.09
N LYS A 3 0.86 12.61 25.66
CA LYS A 3 2.29 12.48 25.33
C LYS A 3 2.55 11.55 24.13
N HIS A 4 1.51 11.15 23.43
CA HIS A 4 1.64 10.21 22.31
C HIS A 4 1.82 10.99 21.00
N PRO A 5 2.97 10.83 20.30
CA PRO A 5 3.19 11.46 19.01
C PRO A 5 2.29 10.86 17.93
N ASN A 6 1.90 11.65 16.95
CA ASN A 6 1.33 11.10 15.72
C ASN A 6 2.39 10.28 14.97
N ILE A 7 1.99 9.14 14.44
CA ILE A 7 2.86 8.22 13.70
C ILE A 7 2.33 8.11 12.27
N ILE A 8 3.15 8.46 11.29
CA ILE A 8 2.82 8.34 9.87
C ILE A 8 3.82 7.39 9.22
N LEU A 9 3.32 6.31 8.62
CA LEU A 9 4.10 5.38 7.80
C LEU A 9 3.73 5.60 6.34
N LEU A 10 4.66 6.14 5.56
CA LEU A 10 4.53 6.29 4.11
C LEU A 10 5.30 5.15 3.43
N MET A 11 4.62 4.37 2.61
CA MET A 11 5.23 3.21 1.95
C MET A 11 4.93 3.24 0.45
N ALA A 12 5.98 3.27 -0.35
CA ALA A 12 5.88 3.08 -1.80
C ALA A 12 5.95 1.58 -2.14
N ASP A 13 5.08 1.12 -3.04
CA ASP A 13 5.12 -0.26 -3.53
C ASP A 13 6.24 -0.40 -4.57
N GLN A 14 7.01 -1.46 -4.49
CA GLN A 14 8.11 -1.81 -5.43
C GLN A 14 9.18 -0.72 -5.65
N MET A 15 9.31 0.24 -4.76
CA MET A 15 10.35 1.26 -4.88
C MET A 15 11.72 0.71 -4.50
N ARG A 16 12.69 0.84 -5.39
CA ARG A 16 14.08 0.49 -5.11
C ARG A 16 14.73 1.55 -4.21
N GLY A 17 15.61 1.11 -3.33
CA GLY A 17 16.30 2.00 -2.39
C GLY A 17 17.22 3.04 -3.04
N ASP A 18 17.66 2.79 -4.29
CA ASP A 18 18.46 3.72 -5.08
C ASP A 18 17.63 4.69 -5.92
N CYS A 19 16.30 4.58 -5.95
CA CYS A 19 15.40 5.49 -6.68
C CYS A 19 15.06 6.75 -5.86
N LEU A 20 16.06 7.40 -5.30
CA LEU A 20 15.97 8.66 -4.55
C LEU A 20 17.04 9.63 -5.04
N GLY A 21 16.71 10.91 -5.14
CA GLY A 21 17.67 11.97 -5.49
C GLY A 21 18.84 12.00 -4.51
N ILE A 22 18.55 11.98 -3.21
CA ILE A 22 19.56 11.95 -2.13
C ILE A 22 20.44 10.67 -2.13
N ALA A 23 19.97 9.59 -2.76
CA ALA A 23 20.76 8.39 -2.98
C ALA A 23 21.69 8.47 -4.20
N GLY A 24 21.63 9.58 -4.94
CA GLY A 24 22.46 9.81 -6.12
C GLY A 24 21.90 9.26 -7.42
N HIS A 25 20.58 8.99 -7.50
CA HIS A 25 19.98 8.53 -8.74
C HIS A 25 20.12 9.61 -9.85
N PRO A 26 20.61 9.27 -11.07
CA PRO A 26 20.93 10.27 -12.08
C PRO A 26 19.70 11.02 -12.61
N ASP A 27 18.56 10.33 -12.75
CA ASP A 27 17.37 10.85 -13.42
C ASP A 27 16.21 11.13 -12.47
N VAL A 28 16.03 10.28 -11.45
CA VAL A 28 14.91 10.41 -10.50
C VAL A 28 15.12 11.62 -9.60
N LYS A 29 14.11 12.47 -9.52
CA LYS A 29 14.09 13.65 -8.65
C LYS A 29 13.05 13.45 -7.55
N THR A 30 13.47 13.52 -6.31
CA THR A 30 12.62 13.33 -5.13
C THR A 30 12.79 14.47 -4.12
N PRO A 31 12.55 15.73 -4.52
CA PRO A 31 12.95 16.90 -3.72
C PRO A 31 12.32 16.91 -2.33
N PHE A 32 11.09 16.45 -2.17
CA PHE A 32 10.42 16.41 -0.86
C PHE A 32 10.96 15.30 0.04
N LEU A 33 11.24 14.12 -0.52
CA LEU A 33 11.87 13.02 0.24
C LEU A 33 13.32 13.35 0.58
N ASP A 34 14.02 14.02 -0.32
CA ASP A 34 15.39 14.48 -0.11
C ASP A 34 15.45 15.51 1.03
N ALA A 35 14.50 16.47 1.07
CA ALA A 35 14.37 17.45 2.15
C ALA A 35 14.05 16.75 3.49
N LEU A 36 13.09 15.82 3.50
CA LEU A 36 12.74 15.05 4.68
C LEU A 36 13.95 14.25 5.21
N ALA A 37 14.71 13.65 4.33
CA ALA A 37 15.91 12.89 4.70
C ALA A 37 17.03 13.80 5.24
N ALA A 38 17.12 15.04 4.77
CA ALA A 38 18.08 16.03 5.27
C ALA A 38 17.74 16.54 6.68
N GLU A 39 16.45 16.59 7.04
CA GLU A 39 15.97 17.00 8.37
C GLU A 39 15.87 15.83 9.37
N GLY A 40 15.83 14.59 8.86
CA GLY A 40 15.62 13.39 9.65
C GLY A 40 16.80 12.43 9.66
N VAL A 41 16.51 11.16 9.70
CA VAL A 41 17.50 10.07 9.65
C VAL A 41 17.25 9.20 8.42
N ARG A 42 18.24 9.07 7.56
CA ARG A 42 18.23 8.15 6.43
C ARG A 42 19.01 6.89 6.77
N TYR A 43 18.35 5.74 6.67
CA TYR A 43 19.00 4.44 6.79
C TYR A 43 19.44 3.97 5.40
N GLU A 44 20.75 3.87 5.19
CA GLU A 44 21.33 3.45 3.90
C GLU A 44 21.18 1.96 3.64
N ASN A 45 21.12 1.16 4.70
CA ASN A 45 21.05 -0.29 4.66
C ASN A 45 19.72 -0.78 5.27
N ALA A 46 18.59 -0.27 4.78
CA ALA A 46 17.28 -0.77 5.14
C ALA A 46 16.81 -1.81 4.12
N TYR A 47 16.42 -2.97 4.61
CA TYR A 47 16.02 -4.11 3.77
C TYR A 47 14.60 -4.53 4.07
N SER A 48 13.84 -4.83 3.01
CA SER A 48 12.57 -5.53 3.16
C SER A 48 12.82 -6.98 3.59
N ALA A 49 11.94 -7.50 4.43
CA ALA A 49 11.99 -8.91 4.81
C ALA A 49 11.87 -9.85 3.60
N CYS A 50 11.18 -9.41 2.55
CA CYS A 50 11.02 -10.13 1.29
C CYS A 50 10.75 -9.13 0.15
N PRO A 51 11.30 -9.33 -1.06
CA PRO A 51 11.04 -8.43 -2.19
C PRO A 51 9.71 -8.74 -2.92
N THR A 52 8.71 -9.21 -2.21
CA THR A 52 7.38 -9.48 -2.77
C THR A 52 6.27 -9.09 -1.79
N CYS A 53 5.12 -8.65 -2.33
CA CYS A 53 4.09 -7.90 -1.60
C CYS A 53 3.55 -8.62 -0.36
N VAL A 54 3.02 -9.83 -0.51
CA VAL A 54 2.31 -10.53 0.56
C VAL A 54 3.22 -10.83 1.76
N PRO A 55 4.38 -11.50 1.61
CA PRO A 55 5.25 -11.79 2.75
C PRO A 55 5.92 -10.54 3.35
N ALA A 56 6.27 -9.54 2.53
CA ALA A 56 6.81 -8.28 3.06
C ALA A 56 5.79 -7.56 3.94
N ARG A 57 4.53 -7.52 3.51
CA ARG A 57 3.44 -6.89 4.27
C ARG A 57 3.08 -7.69 5.51
N ALA A 58 3.14 -9.03 5.44
CA ALA A 58 2.93 -9.86 6.62
C ALA A 58 3.97 -9.54 7.71
N SER A 59 5.24 -9.46 7.35
CA SER A 59 6.30 -9.07 8.29
C SER A 59 6.11 -7.64 8.83
N LEU A 60 5.71 -6.69 7.96
CA LEU A 60 5.44 -5.32 8.36
C LEU A 60 4.28 -5.22 9.36
N TYR A 61 3.15 -5.84 9.04
CA TYR A 61 1.95 -5.72 9.88
C TYR A 61 2.04 -6.51 11.19
N THR A 62 2.87 -7.53 11.26
CA THR A 62 2.98 -8.38 12.45
C THR A 62 4.25 -8.16 13.26
N GLY A 63 5.27 -7.54 12.68
CA GLY A 63 6.60 -7.45 13.29
C GLY A 63 7.35 -8.78 13.34
N MET A 64 6.83 -9.84 12.69
CA MET A 64 7.42 -11.17 12.71
C MET A 64 8.30 -11.42 11.48
N SER A 65 9.30 -12.29 11.64
CA SER A 65 10.07 -12.80 10.50
C SER A 65 9.19 -13.65 9.57
N GLN A 66 9.66 -13.88 8.35
CA GLN A 66 8.96 -14.74 7.38
C GLN A 66 8.73 -16.17 7.93
N GLU A 67 9.70 -16.71 8.65
CA GLU A 67 9.59 -18.00 9.30
C GLU A 67 8.40 -18.06 10.27
N HIS A 68 8.23 -17.03 11.08
CA HIS A 68 7.15 -16.97 12.06
C HIS A 68 5.79 -16.59 11.45
N THR A 69 5.76 -15.82 10.37
CA THR A 69 4.53 -15.55 9.64
C THR A 69 4.05 -16.74 8.82
N GLY A 70 4.94 -17.70 8.53
CA GLY A 70 4.70 -18.81 7.62
C GLY A 70 4.65 -18.40 6.15
N ARG A 71 5.01 -17.14 5.81
CA ARG A 71 4.91 -16.60 4.45
C ARG A 71 6.30 -16.37 3.87
N VAL A 72 6.82 -17.38 3.20
CA VAL A 72 8.16 -17.35 2.60
C VAL A 72 8.12 -16.82 1.17
N GLY A 73 7.03 -17.05 0.45
CA GLY A 73 6.82 -16.62 -0.93
C GLY A 73 5.48 -15.93 -1.14
N TYR A 74 5.22 -15.53 -2.39
CA TYR A 74 3.92 -14.97 -2.77
C TYR A 74 2.88 -16.08 -2.87
N GLU A 75 1.84 -15.98 -2.06
CA GLU A 75 0.68 -16.86 -2.10
C GLU A 75 -0.56 -16.07 -1.76
N ASP A 76 -1.47 -15.97 -2.72
CA ASP A 76 -2.77 -15.33 -2.54
C ASP A 76 -3.75 -16.23 -1.81
N LEU A 77 -4.81 -15.62 -1.29
CA LEU A 77 -5.98 -16.30 -0.72
C LEU A 77 -5.72 -17.09 0.56
N VAL A 78 -4.55 -17.03 1.12
CA VAL A 78 -4.27 -17.61 2.43
C VAL A 78 -4.76 -16.67 3.51
N PRO A 79 -5.65 -17.11 4.42
CA PRO A 79 -6.20 -16.27 5.48
C PRO A 79 -5.13 -15.65 6.38
N TRP A 80 -5.32 -14.37 6.73
CA TRP A 80 -4.45 -13.63 7.62
C TRP A 80 -5.01 -13.68 9.05
N ASN A 81 -4.68 -14.73 9.75
CA ASN A 81 -5.19 -15.02 11.11
C ASN A 81 -4.14 -14.68 12.17
N TYR A 82 -3.59 -13.47 12.12
CA TYR A 82 -2.60 -13.01 13.09
C TYR A 82 -3.29 -12.35 14.28
N THR A 83 -2.95 -12.78 15.49
CA THR A 83 -3.53 -12.27 16.75
C THR A 83 -2.92 -10.94 17.19
N HIS A 84 -1.69 -10.67 16.79
CA HIS A 84 -0.96 -9.45 17.10
C HIS A 84 -0.58 -8.75 15.81
N THR A 85 -0.99 -7.51 15.66
CA THR A 85 -0.70 -6.68 14.50
C THR A 85 -0.28 -5.29 14.95
N LEU A 86 0.53 -4.61 14.15
CA LEU A 86 0.98 -3.25 14.41
C LEU A 86 -0.20 -2.32 14.74
N ALA A 87 -1.23 -2.32 13.89
CA ALA A 87 -2.41 -1.48 14.09
C ALA A 87 -3.21 -1.90 15.33
N GLY A 88 -3.38 -3.21 15.54
CA GLY A 88 -4.09 -3.73 16.70
C GLY A 88 -3.42 -3.37 18.02
N GLU A 89 -2.10 -3.46 18.11
CA GLU A 89 -1.36 -3.09 19.32
C GLU A 89 -1.37 -1.57 19.55
N LEU A 90 -1.25 -0.76 18.49
CA LEU A 90 -1.40 0.70 18.61
C LEU A 90 -2.81 1.09 19.02
N SER A 91 -3.85 0.45 18.49
CA SER A 91 -5.24 0.69 18.90
C SER A 91 -5.47 0.35 20.39
N LYS A 92 -4.91 -0.74 20.88
CA LYS A 92 -4.93 -1.11 22.31
C LYS A 92 -4.22 -0.06 23.19
N ALA A 93 -3.18 0.57 22.64
CA ALA A 93 -2.45 1.65 23.31
C ALA A 93 -3.17 3.02 23.24
N GLY A 94 -4.37 3.08 22.65
CA GLY A 94 -5.20 4.29 22.59
C GLY A 94 -5.02 5.14 21.33
N TYR A 95 -4.27 4.67 20.34
CA TYR A 95 -4.18 5.34 19.03
C TYR A 95 -5.41 5.06 18.18
N TYR A 96 -5.86 6.07 17.44
CA TYR A 96 -6.73 5.84 16.30
C TYR A 96 -5.85 5.48 15.10
N THR A 97 -6.09 4.31 14.52
CA THR A 97 -5.24 3.75 13.46
C THR A 97 -5.98 3.73 12.13
N GLN A 98 -5.36 4.24 11.08
CA GLN A 98 -5.93 4.28 9.73
C GLN A 98 -4.94 3.71 8.72
N CYS A 99 -5.45 2.93 7.78
CA CYS A 99 -4.72 2.50 6.58
C CYS A 99 -5.36 3.09 5.33
N VAL A 100 -4.54 3.65 4.45
CA VAL A 100 -4.98 4.16 3.15
C VAL A 100 -4.10 3.55 2.06
N GLY A 101 -4.71 2.93 1.07
CA GLY A 101 -4.02 2.32 -0.06
C GLY A 101 -3.98 0.79 -0.01
N LYS A 102 -2.85 0.21 -0.41
CA LYS A 102 -2.69 -1.23 -0.58
C LYS A 102 -2.45 -1.95 0.74
N MET A 103 -3.28 -2.92 1.06
CA MET A 103 -3.05 -3.86 2.17
C MET A 103 -2.63 -5.26 1.71
N HIS A 104 -3.22 -5.76 0.64
CA HIS A 104 -2.96 -7.08 0.07
C HIS A 104 -3.18 -8.23 1.05
N VAL A 105 -4.25 -8.16 1.78
CA VAL A 105 -4.65 -9.14 2.80
C VAL A 105 -5.76 -10.06 2.32
N HIS A 106 -5.92 -11.21 2.96
CA HIS A 106 -7.04 -12.11 2.74
C HIS A 106 -7.65 -12.53 4.08
N PRO A 107 -9.01 -12.58 4.20
CA PRO A 107 -10.00 -12.13 3.19
C PRO A 107 -9.91 -10.62 2.97
N LEU A 108 -10.44 -10.17 1.84
CA LEU A 108 -10.61 -8.74 1.58
C LEU A 108 -11.32 -8.07 2.74
N ARG A 109 -10.92 -6.83 3.08
CA ARG A 109 -11.46 -6.10 4.21
C ARG A 109 -11.09 -6.66 5.59
N ASN A 110 -10.18 -7.63 5.68
CA ASN A 110 -9.53 -7.90 6.97
C ASN A 110 -8.74 -6.66 7.38
N ASN A 111 -9.24 -5.96 8.39
CA ASN A 111 -8.68 -4.67 8.80
C ASN A 111 -7.38 -4.80 9.63
N LEU A 112 -6.96 -5.99 10.01
CA LEU A 112 -5.76 -6.26 10.81
C LEU A 112 -5.62 -5.36 12.06
N GLY A 113 -6.75 -4.96 12.65
CA GLY A 113 -6.79 -4.12 13.84
C GLY A 113 -6.76 -2.61 13.56
N PHE A 114 -6.76 -2.16 12.30
CA PHE A 114 -7.01 -0.75 11.98
C PHE A 114 -8.45 -0.35 12.31
N ASN A 115 -8.62 0.86 12.82
CA ASN A 115 -9.92 1.44 13.09
C ASN A 115 -10.65 1.88 11.82
N ASP A 116 -9.90 2.36 10.81
CA ASP A 116 -10.44 2.72 9.50
C ASP A 116 -9.49 2.23 8.40
N VAL A 117 -10.08 1.77 7.30
CA VAL A 117 -9.34 1.27 6.14
C VAL A 117 -9.96 1.83 4.86
N ARG A 118 -9.14 2.50 4.06
CA ARG A 118 -9.47 2.99 2.72
C ARG A 118 -8.61 2.25 1.70
N LEU A 119 -9.17 1.19 1.14
CA LEU A 119 -8.42 0.29 0.26
C LEU A 119 -8.24 0.84 -1.16
N HIS A 120 -7.07 0.57 -1.71
CA HIS A 120 -6.79 0.58 -3.13
C HIS A 120 -6.05 -0.71 -3.50
N ASP A 121 -6.77 -1.81 -3.49
CA ASP A 121 -6.25 -3.18 -3.60
C ASP A 121 -6.97 -4.00 -4.69
N GLY A 122 -8.08 -3.48 -5.19
CA GLY A 122 -9.04 -4.18 -6.04
C GLY A 122 -8.45 -4.68 -7.35
N TYR A 123 -7.57 -3.90 -7.96
CA TYR A 123 -6.88 -4.29 -9.20
C TYR A 123 -6.14 -5.62 -9.06
N LEU A 124 -5.42 -5.83 -7.97
CA LEU A 124 -4.66 -7.06 -7.75
C LEU A 124 -5.55 -8.28 -7.52
N HIS A 125 -6.73 -8.07 -6.94
CA HIS A 125 -7.64 -9.13 -6.57
C HIS A 125 -8.73 -9.40 -7.60
N ALA A 126 -9.24 -8.36 -8.28
CA ALA A 126 -10.36 -8.48 -9.21
C ALA A 126 -9.96 -9.00 -10.59
N TYR A 127 -8.85 -8.50 -11.14
CA TYR A 127 -8.48 -8.79 -12.53
C TYR A 127 -7.67 -10.06 -12.75
N ARG A 128 -7.16 -10.69 -11.70
CA ARG A 128 -6.34 -11.91 -11.81
C ARG A 128 -7.13 -13.22 -11.66
N ARG A 129 -8.45 -13.17 -11.48
CA ARG A 129 -9.28 -14.35 -11.31
C ARG A 129 -10.09 -14.65 -12.56
N PRO A 130 -10.27 -15.97 -12.93
CA PRO A 130 -11.12 -16.38 -14.05
C PRO A 130 -12.60 -16.00 -13.87
N SER A 131 -13.06 -15.80 -12.65
CA SER A 131 -14.37 -15.26 -12.32
C SER A 131 -14.17 -13.80 -11.89
N THR A 132 -14.05 -12.90 -12.84
CA THR A 132 -14.05 -11.46 -12.54
C THR A 132 -15.33 -11.13 -11.79
N PRO A 133 -15.26 -10.63 -10.55
CA PRO A 133 -16.45 -10.18 -9.84
C PRO A 133 -17.19 -9.17 -10.67
N SER A 134 -18.51 -9.13 -10.54
CA SER A 134 -19.32 -8.08 -11.15
C SER A 134 -18.80 -6.70 -10.71
N TYR A 135 -19.14 -5.68 -11.48
CA TYR A 135 -18.81 -4.28 -11.14
C TYR A 135 -19.16 -3.88 -9.68
N GLU A 136 -20.22 -4.48 -9.14
CA GLU A 136 -20.62 -4.26 -7.75
C GLU A 136 -19.67 -4.90 -6.74
N ASP A 137 -19.02 -5.99 -7.10
CA ASP A 137 -18.06 -6.66 -6.24
C ASP A 137 -16.72 -5.88 -6.15
N GLN A 138 -16.40 -5.06 -7.14
CA GLN A 138 -15.24 -4.17 -7.10
C GLN A 138 -15.35 -3.11 -5.99
N ARG A 139 -16.57 -2.70 -5.62
CA ARG A 139 -16.83 -1.81 -4.48
C ARG A 139 -16.27 -2.38 -3.18
N VAL A 140 -16.35 -3.70 -3.02
CA VAL A 140 -15.88 -4.37 -1.81
C VAL A 140 -14.35 -4.36 -1.75
N ALA A 141 -13.71 -4.29 -2.91
CA ALA A 141 -12.26 -4.45 -3.03
C ALA A 141 -11.48 -3.12 -3.08
N ASP A 142 -12.13 -2.01 -3.50
CA ASP A 142 -11.41 -0.77 -3.78
C ASP A 142 -12.23 0.49 -3.48
N ASP A 143 -11.88 1.17 -2.39
CA ASP A 143 -12.52 2.43 -2.00
C ASP A 143 -12.11 3.59 -2.90
N TYR A 144 -10.84 3.59 -3.36
CA TYR A 144 -10.32 4.66 -4.21
C TYR A 144 -11.00 4.68 -5.58
N TYR A 145 -11.14 3.52 -6.21
CA TYR A 145 -11.86 3.39 -7.47
C TYR A 145 -13.29 3.92 -7.38
N TRP A 146 -13.97 3.60 -6.28
CA TRP A 146 -15.33 4.05 -6.05
C TRP A 146 -15.42 5.55 -5.81
N TRP A 147 -14.53 6.09 -4.99
CA TRP A 147 -14.42 7.52 -4.77
C TRP A 147 -14.15 8.28 -6.08
N LEU A 148 -13.23 7.78 -6.89
CA LEU A 148 -12.90 8.34 -8.19
C LEU A 148 -14.13 8.47 -9.10
N LYS A 149 -14.93 7.41 -9.20
CA LYS A 149 -16.16 7.41 -9.99
C LYS A 149 -17.17 8.44 -9.49
N GLN A 150 -17.30 8.58 -8.17
CA GLN A 150 -18.20 9.57 -7.59
C GLN A 150 -17.72 11.00 -7.87
N GLN A 151 -16.41 11.26 -7.82
CA GLN A 151 -15.86 12.60 -8.04
C GLN A 151 -15.92 13.02 -9.51
N LEU A 152 -15.61 12.14 -10.41
CA LEU A 152 -15.51 12.46 -11.84
C LEU A 152 -16.82 12.24 -12.61
N GLY A 153 -17.78 11.52 -12.04
CA GLY A 153 -19.06 11.20 -12.70
C GLY A 153 -18.89 10.37 -13.97
N VAL A 154 -17.74 9.72 -14.16
CA VAL A 154 -17.39 8.94 -15.34
C VAL A 154 -16.94 7.53 -14.93
N ASP A 155 -16.92 6.65 -15.89
CA ASP A 155 -16.37 5.30 -15.74
C ASP A 155 -14.84 5.33 -15.80
N ALA A 156 -14.25 6.08 -14.87
CA ALA A 156 -12.82 6.20 -14.76
C ALA A 156 -12.24 4.93 -14.16
N ASP A 157 -11.31 4.32 -14.88
CA ASP A 157 -10.52 3.19 -14.38
C ASP A 157 -9.14 3.71 -13.92
N PRO A 158 -8.82 3.66 -12.63
CA PRO A 158 -7.52 4.09 -12.14
C PRO A 158 -6.38 3.21 -12.66
N VAL A 159 -6.70 2.06 -13.23
CA VAL A 159 -5.74 1.15 -13.85
C VAL A 159 -5.48 1.54 -15.30
N ASP A 160 -6.42 2.20 -15.97
CA ASP A 160 -6.22 2.70 -17.33
C ASP A 160 -5.34 3.95 -17.31
N THR A 161 -4.08 3.75 -16.97
CA THR A 161 -3.04 4.77 -17.09
C THR A 161 -2.61 4.98 -18.54
N GLY A 162 -3.14 4.20 -19.48
CA GLY A 162 -2.67 4.14 -20.85
C GLY A 162 -1.26 3.55 -20.97
N LEU A 163 -0.75 2.98 -19.88
CA LEU A 163 0.51 2.25 -19.86
C LEU A 163 0.22 0.77 -20.06
N ASP A 164 0.66 0.20 -21.15
CA ASP A 164 0.94 -1.22 -21.19
C ASP A 164 2.37 -1.48 -20.64
N CYS A 165 2.73 -2.73 -20.45
CA CYS A 165 4.05 -3.10 -19.92
C CYS A 165 5.24 -2.65 -20.80
N ASN A 166 4.98 -2.13 -21.99
CA ASN A 166 5.96 -1.65 -22.96
C ASN A 166 5.86 -0.14 -23.22
N SER A 167 4.94 0.55 -22.56
CA SER A 167 4.70 1.96 -22.81
C SER A 167 5.71 2.84 -22.06
N TRP A 168 6.28 3.81 -22.76
CA TRP A 168 7.15 4.85 -22.24
C TRP A 168 6.38 6.14 -21.91
N VAL A 169 5.09 6.16 -22.21
CA VAL A 169 4.25 7.35 -22.04
C VAL A 169 3.44 7.21 -20.77
N VAL A 170 3.78 8.04 -19.79
CA VAL A 170 2.94 8.24 -18.60
C VAL A 170 1.85 9.24 -18.99
N ARG A 171 0.59 8.82 -19.00
CA ARG A 171 -0.52 9.79 -19.05
C ARG A 171 -0.53 10.55 -17.73
N PRO A 172 -0.66 11.88 -17.74
CA PRO A 172 -0.90 12.63 -16.51
C PRO A 172 -2.15 12.06 -15.83
N TRP A 173 -2.08 11.95 -14.53
CA TRP A 173 -3.23 11.56 -13.73
C TRP A 173 -4.41 12.49 -14.02
N ILE A 174 -5.59 11.92 -14.11
CA ILE A 174 -6.85 12.60 -14.41
C ILE A 174 -7.15 13.81 -13.48
N TYR A 175 -6.34 14.00 -12.44
CA TYR A 175 -6.49 15.03 -11.40
C TYR A 175 -5.71 16.31 -11.58
N GLU A 176 -4.76 16.37 -12.49
CA GLU A 176 -3.92 17.56 -12.63
C GLU A 176 -4.61 18.73 -13.34
N GLU A 177 -5.83 18.52 -13.82
CA GLU A 177 -6.56 19.52 -14.61
C GLU A 177 -7.82 20.10 -13.93
N LYS A 178 -7.93 20.05 -12.60
CA LYS A 178 -9.09 20.69 -11.92
C LYS A 178 -8.66 21.63 -10.82
#